data_4dbcfaa4c685a58c68a14158b0a00101
#
_entry.id   4dbcfaa4c685a58c68a14158b0a00101
#
_cell.length_a   1.000
_cell.length_b   1.000
_cell.length_c   1.000
_cell.angle_alpha   90.00
_cell.angle_beta   90.00
_cell.angle_gamma   90.00
#
_symmetry.space_group_name_H-M   'P 1'
#
loop_
_entity.id
_entity.type
_entity.pdbx_description
1 polymer ?
#
loop_
_entity_poly.entity_id
_entity_poly.type
_entity_poly.pdbx_seq_one_letter_code
_entity_poly.pdbx_strand_id
1 'polypeptide(L)'
;FLSNYISINLKPSILRIQGVGDMMIMGGDYSMRIWMKPDVMAQYKLIPSDVAQVLSEQNIESATGSFGENSDETYQYTMKYKGRLITPEEFGEIVIRSTDDGEVLKLKDIADIEMGEESYAFHGAMNGHPGISCMIFQTAGSNATEVNNHIDAFLEEAAKALPKGVELTKVMSSNDF
;
A
#
# COMPACT_ATOMS: atom_id res chain seq x y z
N PHE A 1 4.30 7.52 5.95
CA PHE A 1 3.40 7.38 7.10
C PHE A 1 2.08 8.10 6.87
N LEU A 2 2.07 9.42 6.58
CA LEU A 2 0.85 10.22 6.46
C LEU A 2 -0.10 9.72 5.38
N SER A 3 0.41 9.38 4.19
CA SER A 3 -0.39 8.85 3.09
C SER A 3 -1.14 7.58 3.50
N ASN A 4 -0.42 6.63 4.08
CA ASN A 4 -1.00 5.37 4.54
C ASN A 4 -2.01 5.59 5.69
N TYR A 5 -1.70 6.49 6.63
CA TYR A 5 -2.63 6.85 7.70
C TYR A 5 -3.95 7.40 7.14
N ILE A 6 -3.86 8.33 6.18
CA ILE A 6 -5.02 8.94 5.53
C ILE A 6 -5.82 7.89 4.75
N SER A 7 -5.14 7.04 3.97
CA SER A 7 -5.77 5.98 3.17
C SER A 7 -6.56 4.99 4.02
N ILE A 8 -6.05 4.63 5.19
CA ILE A 8 -6.68 3.62 6.05
C ILE A 8 -7.74 4.25 6.97
N ASN A 9 -7.45 5.41 7.58
CA ASN A 9 -8.29 5.92 8.66
C ASN A 9 -9.25 7.02 8.23
N LEU A 10 -8.87 7.88 7.26
CA LEU A 10 -9.68 9.04 6.90
C LEU A 10 -10.47 8.82 5.61
N LYS A 11 -9.83 8.33 4.56
CA LYS A 11 -10.46 8.15 3.25
C LYS A 11 -11.75 7.34 3.27
N PRO A 12 -11.85 6.17 3.94
CA PRO A 12 -13.08 5.39 3.96
C PRO A 12 -14.25 6.13 4.63
N SER A 13 -13.96 6.97 5.63
CA SER A 13 -14.97 7.75 6.34
C SER A 13 -15.42 8.96 5.53
N ILE A 14 -14.49 9.65 4.86
CA ILE A 14 -14.79 10.78 3.97
C ILE A 14 -15.65 10.32 2.79
N LEU A 15 -15.34 9.17 2.18
CA LEU A 15 -16.13 8.62 1.06
C LEU A 15 -17.55 8.19 1.44
N ARG A 16 -17.86 8.05 2.73
CA ARG A 16 -19.23 7.77 3.21
C ARG A 16 -20.06 9.03 3.41
N ILE A 17 -19.46 10.21 3.36
CA ILE A 17 -20.17 11.48 3.49
C ILE A 17 -21.05 11.65 2.25
N GLN A 18 -22.31 11.94 2.45
CA GLN A 18 -23.28 12.12 1.36
C GLN A 18 -22.84 13.29 0.47
N GLY A 19 -22.76 13.05 -0.84
CA GLY A 19 -22.35 14.02 -1.84
C GLY A 19 -20.85 14.04 -2.13
N VAL A 20 -20.02 13.28 -1.41
CA VAL A 20 -18.63 13.03 -1.77
C VAL A 20 -18.59 11.91 -2.82
N GLY A 21 -17.89 12.18 -3.92
CA GLY A 21 -17.74 11.23 -5.04
C GLY A 21 -16.40 10.49 -5.01
N ASP A 22 -15.31 11.20 -4.69
CA ASP A 22 -13.97 10.61 -4.62
C ASP A 22 -13.05 11.43 -3.73
N MET A 23 -11.92 10.82 -3.36
CA MET A 23 -10.82 11.47 -2.65
C MET A 23 -9.49 11.03 -3.21
N MET A 24 -8.73 11.99 -3.72
CA MET A 24 -7.37 11.79 -4.20
C MET A 24 -6.37 12.22 -3.13
N ILE A 25 -5.41 11.36 -2.83
CA ILE A 25 -4.29 11.62 -1.92
C ILE A 25 -3.05 11.87 -2.78
N MET A 26 -2.44 13.04 -2.64
CA MET A 26 -1.20 13.38 -3.34
C MET A 26 -0.01 12.94 -2.51
N GLY A 27 0.31 11.66 -2.59
CA GLY A 27 1.42 11.03 -1.88
C GLY A 27 1.53 9.57 -2.29
N GLY A 28 2.71 8.98 -2.14
CA GLY A 28 2.91 7.56 -2.40
C GLY A 28 2.40 6.69 -1.27
N ASP A 29 1.79 5.57 -1.60
CA ASP A 29 1.52 4.52 -0.64
C ASP A 29 2.82 3.80 -0.26
N TYR A 30 2.81 3.03 0.82
CA TYR A 30 3.95 2.17 1.15
C TYR A 30 4.07 1.05 0.12
N SER A 31 5.30 0.83 -0.30
CA SER A 31 5.65 -0.20 -1.25
C SER A 31 6.94 -0.89 -0.83
N MET A 32 7.07 -2.15 -1.20
CA MET A 32 8.33 -2.86 -1.05
C MET A 32 9.25 -2.46 -2.21
N ARG A 33 10.38 -1.83 -1.89
CA ARG A 33 11.40 -1.43 -2.85
C ARG A 33 12.49 -2.47 -2.91
N ILE A 34 12.82 -2.86 -4.13
CA ILE A 34 13.83 -3.87 -4.42
C ILE A 34 14.89 -3.23 -5.31
N TRP A 35 16.01 -2.88 -4.71
CA TRP A 35 17.15 -2.28 -5.38
C TRP A 35 18.06 -3.38 -5.91
N MET A 36 17.90 -3.74 -7.17
CA MET A 36 18.68 -4.80 -7.80
C MET A 36 20.15 -4.39 -7.98
N LYS A 37 21.08 -5.33 -7.76
CA LYS A 37 22.52 -5.17 -7.94
C LYS A 37 22.92 -5.71 -9.32
N PRO A 38 23.12 -4.86 -10.35
CA PRO A 38 23.35 -5.31 -11.71
C PRO A 38 24.60 -6.17 -11.86
N ASP A 39 25.66 -5.84 -11.13
CA ASP A 39 26.94 -6.58 -11.18
C ASP A 39 26.78 -8.02 -10.67
N VAL A 40 26.02 -8.19 -9.60
CA VAL A 40 25.73 -9.51 -9.03
C VAL A 40 24.80 -10.29 -9.95
N MET A 41 23.75 -9.64 -10.46
CA MET A 41 22.83 -10.26 -11.40
C MET A 41 23.53 -10.77 -12.67
N ALA A 42 24.49 -9.99 -13.18
CA ALA A 42 25.29 -10.38 -14.36
C ALA A 42 26.11 -11.67 -14.12
N GLN A 43 26.66 -11.85 -12.90
CA GLN A 43 27.39 -13.06 -12.53
C GLN A 43 26.49 -14.31 -12.60
N TYR A 44 25.20 -14.16 -12.21
CA TYR A 44 24.23 -15.23 -12.26
C TYR A 44 23.44 -15.29 -13.57
N LYS A 45 23.79 -14.43 -14.57
CA LYS A 45 23.09 -14.33 -15.87
C LYS A 45 21.57 -14.10 -15.69
N LEU A 46 21.21 -13.23 -14.76
CA LEU A 46 19.82 -12.84 -14.48
C LEU A 46 19.53 -11.49 -15.12
N ILE A 47 18.30 -11.34 -15.60
CA ILE A 47 17.76 -10.06 -16.06
C ILE A 47 16.61 -9.63 -15.13
N PRO A 48 16.30 -8.33 -15.05
CA PRO A 48 15.24 -7.83 -14.16
C PRO A 48 13.87 -8.48 -14.34
N SER A 49 13.54 -8.88 -15.57
CA SER A 49 12.29 -9.59 -15.86
C SER A 49 12.19 -10.96 -15.20
N ASP A 50 13.32 -11.68 -15.06
CA ASP A 50 13.34 -12.98 -14.38
C ASP A 50 12.96 -12.81 -12.90
N VAL A 51 13.53 -11.78 -12.27
CA VAL A 51 13.21 -11.44 -10.87
C VAL A 51 11.75 -11.02 -10.72
N ALA A 52 11.26 -10.18 -11.63
CA ALA A 52 9.85 -9.73 -11.59
C ALA A 52 8.87 -10.89 -11.75
N GLN A 53 9.19 -11.85 -12.62
CA GLN A 53 8.38 -13.05 -12.80
C GLN A 53 8.33 -13.89 -11.53
N VAL A 54 9.47 -14.18 -10.93
CA VAL A 54 9.55 -14.96 -9.67
C VAL A 54 8.79 -14.26 -8.54
N LEU A 55 8.91 -12.93 -8.44
CA LEU A 55 8.16 -12.15 -7.45
C LEU A 55 6.65 -12.28 -7.66
N SER A 56 6.19 -12.20 -8.89
CA SER A 56 4.76 -12.36 -9.20
C SER A 56 4.25 -13.76 -8.90
N GLU A 57 5.06 -14.79 -9.07
CA GLU A 57 4.71 -16.18 -8.79
C GLU A 57 4.71 -16.52 -7.30
N GLN A 58 5.61 -15.94 -6.51
CA GLN A 58 5.77 -16.27 -5.09
C GLN A 58 5.05 -15.30 -4.14
N ASN A 59 4.61 -14.14 -4.60
CA ASN A 59 3.86 -13.17 -3.80
C ASN A 59 2.37 -13.12 -4.20
N ILE A 60 1.77 -14.28 -4.34
CA ILE A 60 0.34 -14.43 -4.69
C ILE A 60 -0.48 -14.65 -3.43
N GLU A 61 -1.63 -13.98 -3.36
CA GLU A 61 -2.67 -14.30 -2.39
C GLU A 61 -3.57 -15.38 -3.00
N SER A 62 -3.39 -16.61 -2.56
CA SER A 62 -4.18 -17.74 -3.03
C SER A 62 -5.12 -18.22 -1.94
N ALA A 63 -6.39 -18.40 -2.28
CA ALA A 63 -7.33 -19.10 -1.41
C ALA A 63 -6.99 -20.60 -1.48
N THR A 64 -6.38 -21.10 -0.43
CA THR A 64 -6.13 -22.53 -0.28
C THR A 64 -7.43 -23.21 0.12
N GLY A 65 -7.85 -24.22 -0.66
CA GLY A 65 -8.99 -25.06 -0.32
C GLY A 65 -8.80 -25.84 0.98
N SER A 66 -9.80 -26.56 1.37
CA SER A 66 -9.73 -27.53 2.49
C SER A 66 -9.56 -28.94 1.94
N PHE A 67 -8.77 -29.75 2.64
CA PHE A 67 -8.71 -31.19 2.41
C PHE A 67 -9.85 -31.89 3.15
N GLY A 68 -10.53 -32.84 2.49
CA GLY A 68 -11.58 -33.67 3.11
C GLY A 68 -13.00 -33.18 2.88
N GLU A 69 -13.22 -32.15 2.04
CA GLU A 69 -14.53 -31.58 1.77
C GLU A 69 -15.52 -32.57 1.11
N ASN A 70 -15.01 -33.60 0.44
CA ASN A 70 -15.82 -34.67 -0.22
C ASN A 70 -15.36 -36.07 0.19
N SER A 71 -14.78 -36.27 1.36
CA SER A 71 -14.41 -37.59 1.88
C SER A 71 -15.35 -38.01 2.98
N ASP A 72 -15.57 -39.34 3.13
CA ASP A 72 -16.31 -39.92 4.27
C ASP A 72 -15.57 -39.79 5.61
N GLU A 73 -14.46 -39.04 5.64
CA GLU A 73 -13.65 -38.80 6.82
C GLU A 73 -14.26 -37.72 7.72
N THR A 74 -14.24 -37.94 9.02
CA THR A 74 -14.85 -37.07 10.03
C THR A 74 -14.11 -35.75 10.24
N TYR A 75 -12.92 -35.58 9.66
CA TYR A 75 -12.07 -34.42 9.87
C TYR A 75 -11.79 -33.66 8.57
N GLN A 76 -12.08 -32.37 8.59
CA GLN A 76 -11.72 -31.42 7.55
C GLN A 76 -10.49 -30.63 7.98
N TYR A 77 -9.43 -30.62 7.15
CA TYR A 77 -8.24 -29.83 7.40
C TYR A 77 -8.23 -28.60 6.50
N THR A 78 -8.34 -27.43 7.10
CA THR A 78 -8.18 -26.16 6.38
C THR A 78 -6.69 -25.87 6.21
N MET A 79 -6.22 -25.81 4.96
CA MET A 79 -4.87 -25.34 4.69
C MET A 79 -4.80 -23.84 4.90
N LYS A 80 -3.87 -23.38 5.76
CA LYS A 80 -3.54 -21.97 5.90
C LYS A 80 -2.29 -21.67 5.08
N TYR A 81 -2.44 -20.83 4.08
CA TYR A 81 -1.32 -20.26 3.37
C TYR A 81 -0.88 -18.96 4.03
N LYS A 82 0.41 -18.65 4.01
CA LYS A 82 0.98 -17.48 4.71
C LYS A 82 0.49 -16.16 4.10
N GLY A 83 -0.06 -16.18 2.90
CA GLY A 83 -0.53 -14.99 2.20
C GLY A 83 0.61 -14.19 1.57
N ARG A 84 0.36 -12.90 1.33
CA ARG A 84 1.37 -11.98 0.81
C ARG A 84 2.49 -11.77 1.81
N LEU A 85 3.70 -11.63 1.30
CA LEU A 85 4.86 -11.23 2.07
C LEU A 85 4.72 -9.75 2.46
N ILE A 86 5.11 -9.43 3.70
CA ILE A 86 4.87 -8.09 4.28
C ILE A 86 6.18 -7.40 4.64
N THR A 87 7.21 -8.16 5.06
CA THR A 87 8.46 -7.57 5.55
C THR A 87 9.60 -7.70 4.54
N PRO A 88 10.59 -6.78 4.58
CA PRO A 88 11.79 -6.89 3.74
C PRO A 88 12.53 -8.22 3.90
N GLU A 89 12.55 -8.75 5.13
CA GLU A 89 13.19 -10.03 5.46
C GLU A 89 12.48 -11.19 4.75
N GLU A 90 11.15 -11.19 4.75
CA GLU A 90 10.36 -12.21 4.06
C GLU A 90 10.59 -12.17 2.55
N PHE A 91 10.61 -10.96 1.96
CA PHE A 91 10.95 -10.79 0.55
C PHE A 91 12.37 -11.25 0.25
N GLY A 92 13.31 -11.01 1.16
CA GLY A 92 14.70 -11.45 1.02
C GLY A 92 14.86 -12.96 0.92
N GLU A 93 13.98 -13.73 1.52
CA GLU A 93 14.00 -15.19 1.50
C GLU A 93 13.37 -15.82 0.23
N ILE A 94 12.82 -15.01 -0.67
CA ILE A 94 12.32 -15.47 -1.97
C ILE A 94 13.46 -16.14 -2.74
N VAL A 95 13.21 -17.36 -3.20
CA VAL A 95 14.16 -18.13 -3.99
C VAL A 95 14.06 -17.72 -5.45
N ILE A 96 15.14 -17.10 -5.97
CA ILE A 96 15.22 -16.68 -7.36
C ILE A 96 15.64 -17.83 -8.27
N ARG A 97 16.61 -18.62 -7.82
CA ARG A 97 17.11 -19.79 -8.56
C ARG A 97 17.62 -20.85 -7.59
N SER A 98 17.41 -22.10 -7.94
CA SER A 98 18.08 -23.24 -7.32
C SER A 98 18.96 -23.91 -8.37
N THR A 99 20.19 -24.27 -8.01
CA THR A 99 21.11 -25.03 -8.85
C THR A 99 21.00 -26.50 -8.56
N ASP A 100 21.40 -27.33 -9.52
CA ASP A 100 21.39 -28.81 -9.35
C ASP A 100 22.32 -29.28 -8.22
N ASP A 101 23.32 -28.47 -7.87
CA ASP A 101 24.26 -28.73 -6.77
C ASP A 101 23.67 -28.37 -5.38
N GLY A 102 22.42 -27.91 -5.33
CA GLY A 102 21.72 -27.56 -4.08
C GLY A 102 21.98 -26.14 -3.57
N GLU A 103 22.73 -25.32 -4.29
CA GLU A 103 22.85 -23.90 -3.97
C GLU A 103 21.54 -23.16 -4.31
N VAL A 104 21.09 -22.34 -3.36
CA VAL A 104 19.87 -21.54 -3.48
C VAL A 104 20.21 -20.07 -3.49
N LEU A 105 19.93 -19.42 -4.62
CA LEU A 105 20.08 -17.97 -4.76
C LEU A 105 18.79 -17.29 -4.33
N LYS A 106 18.89 -16.43 -3.31
CA LYS A 106 17.76 -15.69 -2.75
C LYS A 106 17.76 -14.24 -3.23
N LEU A 107 16.61 -13.57 -3.11
CA LEU A 107 16.45 -12.18 -3.51
C LEU A 107 17.41 -11.25 -2.76
N LYS A 108 17.65 -11.47 -1.47
CA LYS A 108 18.60 -10.69 -0.66
C LYS A 108 20.05 -10.77 -1.15
N ASP A 109 20.42 -11.81 -1.90
CA ASP A 109 21.78 -11.98 -2.42
C ASP A 109 22.03 -11.06 -3.63
N ILE A 110 20.98 -10.74 -4.39
CA ILE A 110 21.02 -9.96 -5.63
C ILE A 110 20.40 -8.56 -5.52
N ALA A 111 19.76 -8.24 -4.40
CA ALA A 111 19.09 -6.95 -4.19
C ALA A 111 19.11 -6.51 -2.73
N ASP A 112 19.03 -5.20 -2.54
CA ASP A 112 18.71 -4.60 -1.25
C ASP A 112 17.20 -4.33 -1.20
N ILE A 113 16.56 -4.68 -0.08
CA ILE A 113 15.12 -4.66 0.06
C ILE A 113 14.75 -3.76 1.23
N GLU A 114 13.88 -2.79 0.96
CA GLU A 114 13.41 -1.86 1.98
C GLU A 114 11.94 -1.52 1.78
N MET A 115 11.27 -1.12 2.86
CA MET A 115 9.96 -0.54 2.78
C MET A 115 10.09 0.98 2.58
N GLY A 116 9.51 1.50 1.53
CA GLY A 116 9.56 2.91 1.17
C GLY A 116 8.27 3.40 0.55
N GLU A 117 8.28 4.61 0.03
CA GLU A 117 7.15 5.14 -0.74
C GLU A 117 7.13 4.55 -2.15
N GLU A 118 5.95 4.27 -2.69
CA GLU A 118 5.78 3.77 -4.05
C GLU A 118 6.37 4.73 -5.09
N SER A 119 6.23 6.04 -4.86
CA SER A 119 6.75 7.08 -5.74
C SER A 119 7.27 8.27 -4.94
N TYR A 120 8.43 8.79 -5.34
CA TYR A 120 8.98 10.06 -4.83
C TYR A 120 8.68 11.24 -5.78
N ALA A 121 7.75 11.06 -6.72
CA ALA A 121 7.43 12.09 -7.71
C ALA A 121 6.74 13.31 -7.11
N PHE A 122 6.07 13.15 -5.97
CA PHE A 122 5.34 14.22 -5.31
C PHE A 122 5.83 14.39 -3.88
N HIS A 123 6.40 15.56 -3.59
CA HIS A 123 6.70 16.01 -2.24
C HIS A 123 5.80 17.19 -1.92
N GLY A 124 4.90 16.99 -0.95
CA GLY A 124 4.08 18.06 -0.40
C GLY A 124 4.78 18.73 0.77
N ALA A 125 4.78 20.05 0.78
CA ALA A 125 5.17 20.84 1.94
C ALA A 125 4.20 22.00 2.12
N MET A 126 3.87 22.29 3.37
CA MET A 126 3.08 23.46 3.75
C MET A 126 3.81 24.25 4.81
N ASN A 127 4.05 25.54 4.55
CA ASN A 127 4.79 26.44 5.45
C ASN A 127 6.16 25.89 5.89
N GLY A 128 6.85 25.16 5.00
CA GLY A 128 8.17 24.56 5.29
C GLY A 128 8.12 23.24 6.04
N HIS A 129 6.95 22.74 6.40
CA HIS A 129 6.77 21.42 7.00
C HIS A 129 6.34 20.39 5.95
N PRO A 130 6.85 19.16 6.01
CA PRO A 130 6.41 18.10 5.10
C PRO A 130 4.92 17.81 5.35
N GLY A 131 4.16 17.69 4.26
CA GLY A 131 2.72 17.47 4.34
C GLY A 131 2.20 16.70 3.13
N ILE A 132 1.00 16.18 3.23
CA ILE A 132 0.28 15.51 2.15
C ILE A 132 -0.98 16.28 1.85
N SER A 133 -1.16 16.61 0.57
CA SER A 133 -2.38 17.24 0.08
C SER A 133 -3.40 16.18 -0.31
N CYS A 134 -4.64 16.43 0.08
CA CYS A 134 -5.78 15.61 -0.29
C CYS A 134 -6.81 16.46 -1.01
N MET A 135 -7.33 15.97 -2.12
CA MET A 135 -8.42 16.59 -2.85
C MET A 135 -9.68 15.73 -2.72
N ILE A 136 -10.75 16.36 -2.29
CA ILE A 136 -12.05 15.72 -2.17
C ILE A 136 -12.95 16.23 -3.29
N PHE A 137 -13.54 15.33 -4.04
CA PHE A 137 -14.41 15.63 -5.16
C PHE A 137 -15.86 15.35 -4.79
N GLN A 138 -16.74 16.28 -5.13
CA GLN A 138 -18.17 16.10 -4.94
C GLN A 138 -18.78 15.27 -6.09
N THR A 139 -19.88 14.60 -5.80
CA THR A 139 -20.71 13.94 -6.82
C THR A 139 -21.44 14.98 -7.66
N ALA A 140 -21.54 14.75 -8.96
CA ALA A 140 -22.29 15.62 -9.85
C ALA A 140 -23.76 15.78 -9.37
N GLY A 141 -24.20 17.04 -9.30
CA GLY A 141 -25.56 17.39 -8.85
C GLY A 141 -25.74 17.48 -7.32
N SER A 142 -24.71 17.22 -6.52
CA SER A 142 -24.77 17.46 -5.09
C SER A 142 -24.66 18.95 -4.75
N ASN A 143 -25.18 19.33 -3.57
CA ASN A 143 -25.06 20.70 -3.06
C ASN A 143 -23.68 20.89 -2.44
N ALA A 144 -22.82 21.71 -3.08
CA ALA A 144 -21.44 21.94 -2.65
C ALA A 144 -21.35 22.47 -1.21
N THR A 145 -22.22 23.39 -0.83
CA THR A 145 -22.23 23.99 0.52
C THR A 145 -22.57 22.94 1.59
N GLU A 146 -23.54 22.10 1.33
CA GLU A 146 -23.93 21.02 2.26
C GLU A 146 -22.84 20.00 2.40
N VAL A 147 -22.23 19.56 1.28
CA VAL A 147 -21.11 18.63 1.28
C VAL A 147 -19.92 19.19 2.06
N ASN A 148 -19.56 20.47 1.83
CA ASN A 148 -18.49 21.11 2.57
C ASN A 148 -18.76 21.19 4.07
N ASN A 149 -19.98 21.53 4.48
CA ASN A 149 -20.36 21.58 5.90
C ASN A 149 -20.22 20.20 6.55
N HIS A 150 -20.61 19.12 5.87
CA HIS A 150 -20.45 17.77 6.38
C HIS A 150 -18.96 17.37 6.47
N ILE A 151 -18.15 17.75 5.47
CA ILE A 151 -16.72 17.51 5.49
C ILE A 151 -16.07 18.27 6.64
N ASP A 152 -16.39 19.55 6.82
CA ASP A 152 -15.83 20.37 7.89
C ASP A 152 -16.14 19.80 9.27
N ALA A 153 -17.38 19.39 9.52
CA ALA A 153 -17.77 18.73 10.77
C ALA A 153 -17.01 17.42 11.01
N PHE A 154 -16.81 16.63 9.95
CA PHE A 154 -15.99 15.42 10.04
C PHE A 154 -14.52 15.73 10.34
N LEU A 155 -13.93 16.73 9.68
CA LEU A 155 -12.53 17.10 9.86
C LEU A 155 -12.25 17.64 11.26
N GLU A 156 -13.19 18.40 11.86
CA GLU A 156 -13.10 18.86 13.25
C GLU A 156 -13.05 17.68 14.24
N GLU A 157 -13.84 16.65 14.00
CA GLU A 157 -13.82 15.46 14.84
C GLU A 157 -12.57 14.62 14.61
N ALA A 158 -12.18 14.43 13.35
CA ALA A 158 -10.99 13.69 12.97
C ALA A 158 -9.70 14.34 13.52
N ALA A 159 -9.65 15.69 13.58
CA ALA A 159 -8.50 16.42 14.11
C ALA A 159 -8.18 16.06 15.56
N LYS A 160 -9.19 15.70 16.36
CA LYS A 160 -9.01 15.28 17.76
C LYS A 160 -8.35 13.92 17.92
N ALA A 161 -8.47 13.07 16.89
CA ALA A 161 -7.95 11.70 16.86
C ALA A 161 -6.62 11.56 16.12
N LEU A 162 -6.04 12.65 15.62
CA LEU A 162 -4.79 12.62 14.89
C LEU A 162 -3.60 12.21 15.77
N PRO A 163 -2.59 11.55 15.21
CA PRO A 163 -1.34 11.27 15.89
C PRO A 163 -0.63 12.55 16.34
N LYS A 164 0.13 12.47 17.43
CA LYS A 164 0.91 13.62 17.92
C LYS A 164 1.87 14.15 16.84
N GLY A 165 1.84 15.45 16.61
CA GLY A 165 2.68 16.12 15.61
C GLY A 165 2.10 16.14 14.21
N VAL A 166 0.86 15.68 14.02
CA VAL A 166 0.12 15.79 12.76
C VAL A 166 -0.96 16.84 12.92
N GLU A 167 -0.99 17.79 12.00
CA GLU A 167 -2.01 18.84 11.92
C GLU A 167 -2.79 18.69 10.62
N LEU A 168 -4.08 19.01 10.70
CA LEU A 168 -4.97 19.04 9.55
C LEU A 168 -5.33 20.50 9.26
N THR A 169 -5.10 20.91 8.02
CA THR A 169 -5.40 22.27 7.58
C THR A 169 -6.22 22.25 6.30
N LYS A 170 -7.35 22.90 6.30
CA LYS A 170 -8.14 23.15 5.10
C LYS A 170 -7.51 24.30 4.33
N VAL A 171 -7.08 24.03 3.11
CA VAL A 171 -6.39 25.03 2.26
C VAL A 171 -7.36 25.82 1.42
N MET A 172 -8.34 25.15 0.82
CA MET A 172 -9.29 25.76 -0.09
C MET A 172 -10.62 24.99 -0.11
N SER A 173 -11.70 25.69 -0.28
CA SER A 173 -13.04 25.12 -0.41
C SER A 173 -13.80 25.81 -1.54
N SER A 174 -14.70 25.09 -2.17
CA SER A 174 -15.64 25.70 -3.15
C SER A 174 -16.61 26.69 -2.51
N ASN A 175 -16.71 26.75 -1.18
CA ASN A 175 -17.47 27.77 -0.46
C ASN A 175 -16.73 29.11 -0.32
N ASP A 176 -15.42 29.13 -0.64
CA ASP A 176 -14.59 30.35 -0.52
C ASP A 176 -14.70 31.25 -1.77
N PHE A 177 -15.48 30.82 -2.76
CA PHE A 177 -15.81 31.49 -4.01
C PHE A 177 -17.33 31.61 -4.15
#